data_d9bb012a0754ea2792527767f0daeca1
#
_entry.id   d9bb012a0754ea2792527767f0daeca1
#
_cell.length_a   1.000
_cell.length_b   1.000
_cell.length_c   1.000
_cell.angle_alpha   90.00
_cell.angle_beta   90.00
_cell.angle_gamma   90.00
#
_symmetry.space_group_name_H-M   'P 1'
#
loop_
_entity.id
_entity.type
_entity.pdbx_description
1 polymer ?
#
loop_
_entity_poly.entity_id
_entity_poly.type
_entity_poly.pdbx_seq_one_letter_code
_entity_poly.pdbx_strand_id
1 'polypeptide(L)'
;MLPIRPTARFKKDLKRAIKQGRYLQKLQDILEQLAIPASLPPSCRDHKLKGGWQDFRECHLQPDWLLIYTITDFELRPARLGTHAELFNK
;
A
#
# COMPACT_ATOMS: atom_id res chain seq x y z
N MET A 1 -6.42 14.38 9.41
CA MET A 1 -5.73 13.15 9.03
C MET A 1 -6.69 11.98 9.11
N LEU A 2 -6.73 11.17 8.06
CA LEU A 2 -7.60 10.01 8.05
C LEU A 2 -7.07 8.91 8.97
N PRO A 3 -7.94 8.20 9.70
CA PRO A 3 -7.50 7.03 10.45
C PRO A 3 -7.07 5.93 9.48
N ILE A 4 -6.05 5.17 9.86
CA ILE A 4 -5.51 4.08 9.07
C ILE A 4 -6.11 2.77 9.59
N ARG A 5 -6.83 2.05 8.73
CA ARG A 5 -7.50 0.79 9.08
C ARG A 5 -7.04 -0.34 8.18
N PRO A 6 -5.93 -1.01 8.53
CA PRO A 6 -5.40 -2.09 7.70
C PRO A 6 -6.31 -3.32 7.73
N THR A 7 -6.34 -4.04 6.59
CA THR A 7 -7.05 -5.32 6.52
C THR A 7 -6.25 -6.42 7.22
N ALA A 8 -6.91 -7.54 7.51
CA ALA A 8 -6.23 -8.70 8.10
C ALA A 8 -5.13 -9.23 7.15
N ARG A 9 -5.38 -9.21 5.85
CA ARG A 9 -4.38 -9.65 4.87
C ARG A 9 -3.17 -8.73 4.85
N PHE A 10 -3.37 -7.42 4.93
CA PHE A 10 -2.28 -6.47 5.04
C PHE A 10 -1.41 -6.77 6.28
N LYS A 11 -2.04 -7.05 7.42
CA LYS A 11 -1.31 -7.35 8.64
C LYS A 11 -0.43 -8.59 8.49
N LYS A 12 -0.92 -9.63 7.80
CA LYS A 12 -0.12 -10.82 7.49
C LYS A 12 1.02 -10.49 6.56
N ASP A 13 0.75 -9.70 5.51
CA ASP A 13 1.78 -9.26 4.59
C ASP A 13 2.87 -8.45 5.31
N LEU A 14 2.47 -7.61 6.26
CA LEU A 14 3.40 -6.81 7.04
C LEU A 14 4.33 -7.70 7.89
N LYS A 15 3.80 -8.73 8.52
CA LYS A 15 4.61 -9.69 9.27
C LYS A 15 5.65 -10.35 8.36
N ARG A 16 5.25 -10.73 7.14
CA ARG A 16 6.18 -11.28 6.16
C ARG A 16 7.27 -10.29 5.80
N ALA A 17 6.90 -9.03 5.56
CA ALA A 17 7.86 -7.98 5.22
C ALA A 17 8.88 -7.77 6.34
N ILE A 18 8.44 -7.81 7.59
CA ILE A 18 9.34 -7.70 8.75
C ILE A 18 10.34 -8.86 8.74
N LYS A 19 9.87 -10.08 8.51
CA LYS A 19 10.74 -11.26 8.44
C LYS A 19 11.74 -11.18 7.29
N GLN A 20 11.34 -10.54 6.18
CA GLN A 20 12.21 -10.36 5.02
C GLN A 20 13.22 -9.24 5.19
N GLY A 21 13.15 -8.49 6.29
CA GLY A 21 14.06 -7.37 6.52
C GLY A 21 13.78 -6.16 5.65
N ARG A 22 12.52 -5.97 5.20
CA ARG A 22 12.15 -4.83 4.36
C ARG A 22 12.31 -3.50 5.11
N TYR A 23 12.60 -2.42 4.37
CA TYR A 23 12.77 -1.09 4.92
C TYR A 23 11.39 -0.47 5.21
N LEU A 24 10.91 -0.66 6.43
CA LEU A 24 9.54 -0.28 6.81
C LEU A 24 9.33 1.22 6.91
N GLN A 25 10.39 2.02 7.05
CA GLN A 25 10.25 3.47 7.11
C GLN A 25 9.59 4.02 5.84
N LYS A 26 9.91 3.44 4.68
CA LYS A 26 9.30 3.86 3.43
C LYS A 26 7.78 3.63 3.43
N LEU A 27 7.35 2.50 3.97
CA LEU A 27 5.92 2.20 4.12
C LEU A 27 5.25 3.21 5.06
N GLN A 28 5.87 3.48 6.20
CA GLN A 28 5.32 4.42 7.17
C GLN A 28 5.18 5.81 6.57
N ASP A 29 6.21 6.29 5.87
CA ASP A 29 6.19 7.62 5.25
C ASP A 29 5.05 7.73 4.24
N ILE A 30 4.85 6.71 3.41
CA ILE A 30 3.79 6.70 2.40
C ILE A 30 2.41 6.68 3.05
N LEU A 31 2.22 5.85 4.08
CA LEU A 31 0.94 5.80 4.79
C LEU A 31 0.59 7.14 5.41
N GLU A 32 1.57 7.83 5.99
CA GLU A 32 1.36 9.15 6.57
C GLU A 32 0.97 10.16 5.49
N GLN A 33 1.62 10.13 4.34
CA GLN A 33 1.30 11.03 3.24
C GLN A 33 -0.11 10.77 2.68
N LEU A 34 -0.49 9.50 2.55
CA LEU A 34 -1.82 9.12 2.08
C LEU A 34 -2.92 9.53 3.05
N ALA A 35 -2.64 9.51 4.35
CA ALA A 35 -3.61 9.88 5.38
C ALA A 35 -3.85 11.38 5.44
N ILE A 36 -2.95 12.19 4.90
CA ILE A 36 -3.08 13.64 4.80
C ILE A 36 -3.42 13.96 3.34
N PRO A 37 -4.36 14.90 3.08
CA PRO A 37 -4.69 15.27 1.70
C PRO A 37 -3.52 15.93 0.99
N ALA A 38 -2.59 15.12 0.49
CA ALA A 38 -1.39 15.57 -0.19
C ALA A 38 -1.10 14.62 -1.35
N SER A 39 -0.43 15.13 -2.38
CA SER A 39 -0.02 14.32 -3.51
C SER A 39 1.20 13.48 -3.16
N LEU A 40 1.20 12.21 -3.57
CA LEU A 40 2.37 11.36 -3.44
C LEU A 40 3.46 11.80 -4.43
N PRO A 41 4.74 11.57 -4.10
CA PRO A 41 5.82 11.80 -5.06
C PRO A 41 5.61 10.95 -6.32
N PRO A 42 5.96 11.45 -7.52
CA PRO A 42 5.83 10.67 -8.75
C PRO A 42 6.56 9.33 -8.71
N SER A 43 7.61 9.22 -7.90
CA SER A 43 8.35 7.97 -7.75
C SER A 43 7.51 6.82 -7.18
N CYS A 44 6.39 7.12 -6.52
CA CYS A 44 5.49 6.10 -5.99
C CYS A 44 4.65 5.44 -7.08
N ARG A 45 4.48 6.09 -8.23
CA ARG A 45 3.66 5.59 -9.35
C ARG A 45 2.26 5.19 -8.88
N ASP A 46 1.63 6.06 -8.09
CA ASP A 46 0.28 5.82 -7.61
C ASP A 46 -0.71 5.81 -8.77
N HIS A 47 -1.47 4.73 -8.92
CA HIS A 47 -2.47 4.61 -9.97
C HIS A 47 -3.57 3.62 -9.57
N LYS A 48 -4.72 3.74 -10.25
CA LYS A 48 -5.83 2.82 -10.02
C LYS A 48 -5.54 1.47 -10.66
N LEU A 49 -5.93 0.41 -9.97
CA LEU A 49 -5.84 -0.94 -10.49
C LEU A 49 -7.09 -1.28 -11.32
N LYS A 50 -6.96 -2.30 -12.16
CA LYS A 50 -8.03 -2.76 -13.04
C LYS A 50 -8.50 -4.15 -12.62
N GLY A 51 -9.61 -4.61 -13.23
CA GLY A 51 -10.15 -5.92 -12.94
C GLY A 51 -10.76 -5.99 -11.56
N GLY A 52 -10.51 -7.08 -10.83
CA GLY A 52 -11.05 -7.28 -9.49
C GLY A 52 -10.55 -6.30 -8.44
N TRP A 53 -9.59 -5.45 -8.79
CA TRP A 53 -9.01 -4.44 -7.92
C TRP A 53 -9.48 -3.03 -8.27
N GLN A 54 -10.60 -2.87 -8.96
CA GLN A 54 -11.01 -1.57 -9.51
C GLN A 54 -11.22 -0.47 -8.47
N ASP A 55 -11.54 -0.84 -7.21
CA ASP A 55 -11.73 0.14 -6.14
C ASP A 55 -10.45 0.42 -5.36
N PHE A 56 -9.34 -0.15 -5.80
CA PHE A 56 -8.05 -0.04 -5.13
C PHE A 56 -7.05 0.70 -5.98
N ARG A 57 -6.03 1.20 -5.31
CA ARG A 57 -4.89 1.87 -5.94
C ARG A 57 -3.61 1.15 -5.54
N GLU A 58 -2.60 1.28 -6.39
CA GLU A 58 -1.29 0.68 -6.18
C GLU A 58 -0.25 1.78 -6.04
N CYS A 59 0.59 1.69 -5.03
CA CYS A 59 1.72 2.60 -4.83
C CYS A 59 3.01 1.79 -4.74
N HIS A 60 4.00 2.18 -5.54
CA HIS A 60 5.32 1.52 -5.53
C HIS A 60 6.17 2.11 -4.41
N LEU A 61 6.47 1.29 -3.40
CA LEU A 61 7.40 1.66 -2.32
C LEU A 61 8.84 1.49 -2.78
N GLN A 62 9.08 0.45 -3.57
CA GLN A 62 10.32 0.13 -4.27
C GLN A 62 9.92 -0.47 -5.61
N PRO A 63 10.84 -0.65 -6.56
CA PRO A 63 10.46 -1.15 -7.90
C PRO A 63 9.61 -2.40 -7.90
N ASP A 64 9.83 -3.32 -6.96
CA ASP A 64 9.01 -4.53 -6.84
C ASP A 64 8.51 -4.73 -5.42
N TRP A 65 8.10 -3.65 -4.76
CA TRP A 65 7.48 -3.72 -3.43
C TRP A 65 6.33 -2.74 -3.40
N LEU A 66 5.11 -3.26 -3.35
CA LEU A 66 3.89 -2.53 -3.62
C LEU A 66 2.99 -2.45 -2.40
N LEU A 67 2.32 -1.32 -2.27
CA LEU A 67 1.21 -1.15 -1.34
C LEU A 67 -0.07 -1.03 -2.15
N ILE A 68 -1.04 -1.91 -1.87
CA ILE A 68 -2.39 -1.79 -2.42
C ILE A 68 -3.28 -1.25 -1.33
N TYR A 69 -4.04 -0.21 -1.64
CA TYR A 69 -4.86 0.49 -0.66
C TYR A 69 -6.12 1.06 -1.29
N THR A 70 -7.07 1.44 -0.45
CA THR A 70 -8.21 2.25 -0.87
C THR A 70 -8.37 3.41 0.12
N ILE A 71 -8.87 4.53 -0.36
CA ILE A 71 -9.16 5.72 0.46
C ILE A 71 -10.63 6.06 0.31
N THR A 72 -11.30 6.27 1.43
CA THR A 72 -12.66 6.78 1.47
C THR A 72 -12.64 8.18 2.09
N ASP A 73 -13.81 8.81 2.19
CA ASP A 73 -13.91 10.10 2.89
C ASP A 73 -13.62 9.97 4.38
N PHE A 74 -13.61 8.75 4.91
CA PHE A 74 -13.53 8.51 6.34
C PHE A 74 -12.27 7.80 6.79
N GLU A 75 -11.59 7.07 5.91
CA GLU A 75 -10.44 6.27 6.32
C GLU A 75 -9.51 5.91 5.16
N LEU A 76 -8.27 5.60 5.51
CA LEU A 76 -7.28 4.99 4.61
C LEU A 76 -7.20 3.51 4.98
N ARG A 77 -7.39 2.64 3.98
CA ARG A 77 -7.46 1.20 4.21
C ARG A 77 -6.36 0.48 3.43
N PRO A 78 -5.18 0.24 4.03
CA PRO A 78 -4.16 -0.61 3.40
C PRO A 78 -4.69 -2.04 3.29
N ALA A 79 -4.65 -2.59 2.07
CA ALA A 79 -5.25 -3.89 1.77
C ALA A 79 -4.22 -5.01 1.58
N ARG A 80 -3.11 -4.74 0.89
CA ARG A 80 -2.06 -5.72 0.63
C ARG A 80 -0.69 -5.04 0.58
N LEU A 81 0.35 -5.84 0.83
CA LEU A 81 1.73 -5.39 0.77
C LEU A 81 2.60 -6.55 0.28
N GLY A 82 3.40 -6.33 -0.77
CA GLY A 82 4.26 -7.38 -1.27
C GLY A 82 4.81 -7.09 -2.65
N THR A 83 5.49 -8.08 -3.23
CA THR A 83 5.98 -8.00 -4.61
C THR A 83 4.87 -8.32 -5.60
N HIS A 84 5.11 -8.04 -6.89
CA HIS A 84 4.14 -8.42 -7.92
C HIS A 84 3.84 -9.92 -7.88
N ALA A 85 4.87 -10.75 -7.70
CA ALA A 85 4.67 -12.20 -7.61
C ALA A 85 3.82 -12.60 -6.41
N GLU A 86 4.05 -11.96 -5.26
CA GLU A 86 3.32 -12.27 -4.03
C GLU A 86 1.85 -11.84 -4.12
N LEU A 87 1.57 -10.73 -4.80
CA LEU A 87 0.22 -10.17 -4.84
C LEU A 87 -0.58 -10.62 -6.05
N PHE A 88 0.06 -10.87 -7.18
CA PHE A 88 -0.61 -11.13 -8.46
C PHE A 88 -0.19 -12.43 -9.14
N ASN A 89 0.65 -13.22 -8.52
CA ASN A 89 1.16 -14.49 -9.10
C ASN A 89 1.90 -14.30 -10.44
N LYS A 90 2.72 -13.25 -10.52
CA LYS A 90 3.45 -12.95 -11.75
C LYS A 90 4.94 -13.16 -11.61
#